data_4bec1e87d843615267d4dfdf6251f5c0
#
_entry.id   4bec1e87d843615267d4dfdf6251f5c0
#
_cell.length_a   1.000
_cell.length_b   1.000
_cell.length_c   1.000
_cell.angle_alpha   90.00
_cell.angle_beta   90.00
_cell.angle_gamma   90.00
#
_symmetry.space_group_name_H-M   'P 1'
#
loop_
_entity.id
_entity.type
_entity.pdbx_description
1 polymer ?
#
loop_
_entity_poly.entity_id
_entity_poly.type
_entity_poly.pdbx_seq_one_letter_code
_entity_poly.pdbx_strand_id
1 'polypeptide(L)' 'MKTSIAIYPGSFDPVTNGHLDLIERGEKMFVLLIVAVLQNTEKQPLFTVPERVEMLREVTGKWPDVEVDEIGRAHV' A
#
# COMPACT_ATOMS: atom_id res chain seq x y z
N MET A 1 18.55 9.26 10.00
CA MET A 1 18.79 9.04 8.59
C MET A 1 18.04 7.82 8.07
N LYS A 2 17.40 7.94 6.93
CA LYS A 2 16.64 6.84 6.39
C LYS A 2 17.57 5.92 5.63
N THR A 3 17.40 4.63 5.75
CA THR A 3 18.30 3.72 5.12
C THR A 3 17.63 2.57 4.55
N SER A 4 16.76 2.22 4.20
CA SER A 4 16.28 0.94 3.67
C SER A 4 15.00 1.13 2.91
N ILE A 5 14.65 0.13 2.17
CA ILE A 5 13.38 0.07 1.46
C ILE A 5 12.52 -0.92 2.21
N ALA A 6 11.28 -0.57 2.46
CA ALA A 6 10.37 -1.47 3.15
C ALA A 6 9.14 -1.71 2.30
N ILE A 7 8.51 -2.86 2.49
CA ILE A 7 7.29 -3.21 1.80
C ILE A 7 6.19 -3.43 2.83
N TYR A 8 5.06 -2.83 2.62
CA TYR A 8 3.91 -2.98 3.50
C TYR A 8 2.80 -3.66 2.69
N PRO A 9 2.67 -4.97 2.80
CA PRO A 9 1.65 -5.68 2.02
C PRO A 9 0.33 -5.73 2.74
N GLY A 10 -0.73 -5.75 1.98
CA GLY A 10 -2.06 -5.87 2.57
C GLY A 10 -3.12 -5.83 1.50
N SER A 11 -4.35 -6.11 1.87
CA SER A 11 -5.45 -6.04 0.92
C SER A 11 -5.95 -4.63 0.78
N PHE A 12 -5.96 -3.86 1.85
CA PHE A 12 -6.44 -2.46 1.82
C PHE A 12 -7.82 -2.35 1.16
N ASP A 13 -8.77 -3.08 1.69
CA ASP A 13 -10.08 -3.21 1.07
C ASP A 13 -11.19 -2.80 2.04
N PRO A 14 -11.34 -1.52 2.32
CA PRO A 14 -10.52 -0.41 1.82
C PRO A 14 -9.36 -0.06 2.77
N VAL A 15 -8.62 0.96 2.42
CA VAL A 15 -7.60 1.48 3.31
C VAL A 15 -8.30 2.14 4.49
N THR A 16 -7.71 2.03 5.66
CA THR A 16 -8.28 2.61 6.88
C THR A 16 -7.32 3.58 7.51
N ASN A 17 -7.77 4.28 8.53
CA ASN A 17 -6.89 5.20 9.24
C ASN A 17 -5.74 4.47 9.92
N GLY A 18 -5.96 3.24 10.35
CA GLY A 18 -4.87 2.45 10.91
C GLY A 18 -3.79 2.17 9.89
N HIS A 19 -4.18 1.88 8.65
CA HIS A 19 -3.23 1.68 7.58
C HIS A 19 -2.47 2.97 7.31
N LEU A 20 -3.16 4.09 7.28
CA LEU A 20 -2.51 5.36 7.01
C LEU A 20 -1.53 5.75 8.10
N ASP A 21 -1.84 5.42 9.34
CA ASP A 21 -0.95 5.69 10.44
C ASP A 21 0.35 4.92 10.28
N LEU A 22 0.26 3.66 9.92
CA LEU A 22 1.45 2.85 9.71
C LEU A 22 2.25 3.33 8.51
N ILE A 23 1.57 3.74 7.45
CA ILE A 23 2.25 4.26 6.26
C ILE A 23 3.00 5.54 6.62
N GLU A 24 2.37 6.40 7.38
CA GLU A 24 3.00 7.65 7.76
C GLU A 24 4.26 7.40 8.60
N ARG A 25 4.19 6.45 9.52
CA ARG A 25 5.35 6.12 10.33
C ARG A 25 6.45 5.50 9.47
N GLY A 26 6.08 4.63 8.55
CA GLY A 26 7.06 3.99 7.68
C GLY A 26 7.71 4.97 6.74
N GLU A 27 6.94 5.95 6.27
CA GLU A 27 7.47 6.94 5.36
C GLU A 27 8.61 7.72 6.02
N LYS A 28 8.53 7.91 7.32
CA LYS A 28 9.56 8.63 8.04
C LYS A 28 10.79 7.79 8.32
N MET A 29 10.65 6.48 8.30
CA MET A 29 11.74 5.58 8.67
C MET A 29 12.54 5.05 7.51
N PHE A 30 11.96 4.96 6.34
CA PHE A 30 12.59 4.30 5.22
C PHE A 30 12.80 5.25 4.05
N VAL A 31 13.79 4.93 3.23
CA VAL A 31 14.07 5.71 2.03
C VAL A 31 12.89 5.59 1.06
N LEU A 32 12.29 4.41 1.02
CA LEU A 32 11.15 4.17 0.15
C LEU A 32 10.24 3.17 0.84
N LEU A 33 8.97 3.45 0.88
CA LEU A 33 7.99 2.53 1.41
C LEU A 33 7.07 2.12 0.27
N ILE A 34 7.03 0.84 -0.04
CA ILE A 34 6.18 0.33 -1.09
C ILE A 34 4.95 -0.29 -0.45
N VAL A 35 3.79 0.29 -0.70
CA VAL A 35 2.53 -0.24 -0.22
C VAL A 35 2.06 -1.21 -1.29
N ALA A 36 2.05 -2.48 -0.98
CA ALA A 36 1.81 -3.52 -1.96
C ALA A 36 0.41 -4.09 -1.78
N VAL A 37 -0.45 -3.82 -2.73
CA VAL A 37 -1.83 -4.27 -2.67
C VAL A 37 -1.91 -5.70 -3.16
N LEU A 38 -2.37 -6.60 -2.30
CA LEU A 38 -2.46 -8.00 -2.63
C LEU A 38 -3.83 -8.32 -3.18
N GLN A 39 -3.85 -9.23 -4.12
CA GLN A 39 -5.10 -9.69 -4.66
C GLN A 39 -5.76 -10.59 -3.65
N ASN A 40 -6.97 -10.28 -3.30
CA ASN A 40 -7.68 -11.06 -2.34
C ASN A 40 -8.42 -12.16 -3.03
N THR A 41 -8.06 -13.39 -2.80
CA THR A 41 -8.73 -14.48 -3.45
C THR A 41 -9.89 -15.00 -2.66
N GLU A 42 -10.21 -14.41 -1.53
CA GLU A 42 -11.28 -14.87 -0.80
C GLU A 42 -12.49 -14.30 -1.19
N LYS A 43 -13.55 -14.64 -0.89
CA LYS A 43 -14.80 -14.11 -1.14
C LYS A 43 -14.92 -12.95 -1.95
N GLN A 44 -15.65 -12.01 -1.60
CA GLN A 44 -16.05 -10.90 -2.42
C GLN A 44 -15.43 -9.64 -1.91
N PRO A 45 -14.44 -9.12 -2.54
CA PRO A 45 -13.82 -7.89 -2.07
C PRO A 45 -14.80 -6.72 -2.25
N LEU A 46 -14.63 -5.69 -1.44
CA LEU A 46 -15.44 -4.50 -1.55
C LEU A 46 -15.04 -3.69 -2.76
N PHE A 47 -13.77 -3.66 -3.06
CA PHE A 47 -13.26 -2.89 -4.20
C PHE A 47 -12.30 -3.74 -5.00
N THR A 48 -12.21 -3.48 -6.29
CA THR A 48 -11.26 -4.20 -7.13
C THR A 48 -9.85 -3.77 -6.79
N VAL A 49 -8.86 -4.53 -7.21
CA VAL A 49 -7.48 -4.17 -6.96
C VAL A 49 -7.13 -2.81 -7.58
N PRO A 50 -7.50 -2.53 -8.84
CA PRO A 50 -7.23 -1.20 -9.38
C PRO A 50 -7.88 -0.08 -8.59
N GLU A 51 -9.08 -0.30 -8.08
CA GLU A 51 -9.74 0.71 -7.28
C GLU A 51 -8.99 0.95 -5.98
N ARG A 52 -8.53 -0.11 -5.36
CA ARG A 52 -7.79 0.01 -4.11
C ARG A 52 -6.46 0.72 -4.32
N VAL A 53 -5.79 0.40 -5.42
CA VAL A 53 -4.52 1.05 -5.74
C VAL A 53 -4.75 2.54 -5.95
N GLU A 54 -5.81 2.89 -6.65
CA GLU A 54 -6.08 4.29 -6.89
C GLU A 54 -6.43 5.04 -5.63
N MET A 55 -7.23 4.46 -4.76
CA MET A 55 -7.57 5.09 -3.51
C MET A 55 -6.32 5.31 -2.65
N LEU A 56 -5.42 4.32 -2.62
CA LEU A 56 -4.20 4.47 -1.87
C LEU A 56 -3.32 5.56 -2.46
N ARG A 57 -3.22 5.64 -3.77
CA ARG A 57 -2.41 6.67 -4.40
C ARG A 57 -2.92 8.05 -4.06
N GLU A 58 -4.22 8.19 -3.97
CA GLU A 58 -4.81 9.44 -3.63
C GLU A 58 -4.46 9.88 -2.22
N VAL A 59 -4.61 9.00 -1.26
CA VAL A 59 -4.39 9.37 0.13
C VAL A 59 -2.92 9.41 0.52
N THR A 60 -2.03 8.80 -0.26
CA THR A 60 -0.61 8.82 0.03
C THR A 60 0.15 9.79 -0.85
N GLY A 61 -0.55 10.51 -1.72
CA GLY A 61 0.10 11.40 -2.66
C GLY A 61 0.94 12.50 -2.01
N LYS A 62 0.67 12.80 -0.76
CA LYS A 62 1.44 13.82 -0.06
C LYS A 62 2.80 13.30 0.39
N TRP A 63 3.06 12.03 0.29
CA TRP A 63 4.32 11.45 0.73
C TRP A 63 5.12 10.96 -0.48
N PRO A 64 6.13 11.71 -0.91
CA PRO A 64 6.86 11.32 -2.14
C PRO A 64 7.64 10.03 -1.99
N ASP A 65 7.93 9.60 -0.77
CA ASP A 65 8.69 8.37 -0.57
C ASP A 65 7.80 7.14 -0.44
N VAL A 66 6.52 7.26 -0.74
CA VAL A 66 5.60 6.15 -0.69
C VAL A 66 5.17 5.82 -2.11
N GLU A 67 5.31 4.55 -2.48
CA GLU A 67 4.84 4.06 -3.76
C GLU A 67 3.76 3.05 -3.52
N VAL A 68 2.77 2.98 -4.37
CA VAL A 68 1.71 2.00 -4.29
C VAL A 68 1.81 1.09 -5.48
N ASP A 69 1.83 -0.20 -5.25
CA ASP A 69 1.97 -1.16 -6.33
C ASP A 69 1.04 -2.33 -6.07
N GLU A 70 0.77 -3.09 -7.10
CA GLU A 70 -0.08 -4.23 -6.97
C GLU A 70 0.78 -5.45 -7.17
N ILE A 71 0.69 -6.41 -6.23
CA ILE A 71 1.43 -7.61 -6.42
C ILE A 71 0.48 -8.71 -6.26
N GLY A 72 0.59 -9.73 -6.44
CA GLY A 72 -0.34 -10.71 -6.23
C GLY A 72 -0.65 -11.49 -7.40
N ARG A 73 -0.39 -11.06 -8.55
CA ARG A 73 -0.70 -11.79 -9.64
C ARG A 73 0.51 -12.29 -10.12
N ALA A 74 1.40 -12.05 -9.55
CA ALA A 74 2.55 -12.47 -9.97
C ALA A 74 2.74 -13.86 -9.90
N HIS A 75 2.81 -14.36 -9.84
CA HIS A 75 3.15 -15.42 -9.91
C HIS A 75 4.02 -15.75 -10.45
N VAL A 76 4.34 -15.60 -10.58
CA VAL A 76 5.12 -15.92 -11.04
C VAL A 76 5.67 -16.48 -10.96
#